data_a93f60786b162e9f06ebfbeb279f780a
#
_entry.id   a93f60786b162e9f06ebfbeb279f780a
#
_cell.length_a   1.000
_cell.length_b   1.000
_cell.length_c   1.000
_cell.angle_alpha   90.00
_cell.angle_beta   90.00
_cell.angle_gamma   90.00
#
_symmetry.space_group_name_H-M   'P 1'
#
loop_
_entity.id
_entity.type
_entity.pdbx_description
1 polymer ?
#
loop_
_entity_poly.entity_id
_entity_poly.type
_entity_poly.pdbx_seq_one_letter_code
_entity_poly.pdbx_strand_id
1 'polypeptide(L)'
;MAQSFGVIGLAVMGENLALNVERNGFPVAVYNRSREKTDKFMAERAPGKNVKATFSLEEFVANLDRPRRVLVMVKAGGPVDAVIQQLKPLLEDDDMIIDGGNSLYEDTERRVKELESTGLSFIGMGVSGGEEGALNGPSLMPGGTRAAYDSIEPIVTKIAAQVDDGPCVTYIGPGGSGHYVKMVHNGIEYGDMQLIAEAYDLLKNTLGLGHKELHEVFGEWNLTDELNSFLIEITTDIFTKVDEETGTPLVELIKDAAGQKGTGRWTVMSALEMGVTIPTITAAVNARIISSIKDERVAASQQLTGPSGPYSGSDTKAFINKIRDALYCSKICSYAQGMALIGKASQTYDYKIDLGETARIWKGGCIIRAGFLNKIKHAYDENPSLANLLLAPEFKQTILDRQSAWREVIATAAQLGIPVPAFSASLDYFDSYRRARLPQNLTQAQRDYFGAHTYERIDKEGTFHTEWMKETANV
;
A
#
# COMPACT_ATOMS: atom_id res chain seq x y z
N MET A 1 -38.03 -0.28 12.78
CA MET A 1 -37.47 -1.46 12.09
C MET A 1 -36.03 -1.60 12.54
N ALA A 2 -35.60 -2.80 12.79
CA ALA A 2 -34.20 -3.05 13.13
C ALA A 2 -33.32 -2.75 11.92
N GLN A 3 -32.01 -2.50 12.15
CA GLN A 3 -31.05 -2.07 11.14
C GLN A 3 -30.21 -3.27 10.73
N SER A 4 -29.94 -3.44 9.45
CA SER A 4 -29.20 -4.60 8.93
C SER A 4 -27.68 -4.50 9.09
N PHE A 5 -27.16 -3.31 9.42
CA PHE A 5 -25.74 -3.05 9.57
C PHE A 5 -25.45 -1.98 10.63
N GLY A 6 -24.41 -2.15 11.39
CA GLY A 6 -23.99 -1.21 12.41
C GLY A 6 -22.61 -0.63 12.15
N VAL A 7 -22.43 0.68 12.40
CA VAL A 7 -21.13 1.35 12.27
C VAL A 7 -20.77 2.04 13.59
N ILE A 8 -19.63 1.67 14.16
CA ILE A 8 -19.04 2.30 15.35
C ILE A 8 -17.85 3.15 14.94
N GLY A 9 -17.90 4.44 15.30
CA GLY A 9 -16.85 5.40 15.01
C GLY A 9 -17.18 6.28 13.81
N LEU A 10 -17.61 7.51 14.10
CA LEU A 10 -18.01 8.54 13.12
C LEU A 10 -16.88 9.57 12.96
N ALA A 11 -15.77 9.10 12.40
CA ALA A 11 -14.76 9.93 11.73
C ALA A 11 -14.98 9.82 10.22
N VAL A 12 -14.20 10.55 9.42
CA VAL A 12 -14.37 10.67 7.96
C VAL A 12 -14.70 9.33 7.27
N MET A 13 -13.96 8.28 7.55
CA MET A 13 -14.20 6.96 6.92
C MET A 13 -15.50 6.31 7.40
N GLY A 14 -15.78 6.33 8.72
CA GLY A 14 -16.97 5.69 9.27
C GLY A 14 -18.25 6.38 8.85
N GLU A 15 -18.30 7.71 8.80
CA GLU A 15 -19.43 8.47 8.29
C GLU A 15 -19.71 8.13 6.82
N ASN A 16 -18.68 8.14 5.99
CA ASN A 16 -18.82 7.86 4.56
C ASN A 16 -19.24 6.41 4.28
N LEU A 17 -18.69 5.43 5.01
CA LEU A 17 -19.12 4.03 4.88
C LEU A 17 -20.58 3.84 5.35
N ALA A 18 -21.00 4.48 6.44
CA ALA A 18 -22.39 4.43 6.89
C ALA A 18 -23.36 4.97 5.82
N LEU A 19 -23.02 6.10 5.20
CA LEU A 19 -23.80 6.68 4.10
C LEU A 19 -23.79 5.81 2.84
N ASN A 20 -22.66 5.16 2.54
CA ASN A 20 -22.55 4.26 1.41
C ASN A 20 -23.42 3.00 1.61
N VAL A 21 -23.38 2.40 2.78
CA VAL A 21 -24.22 1.24 3.13
C VAL A 21 -25.71 1.61 3.03
N GLU A 22 -26.10 2.75 3.61
CA GLU A 22 -27.49 3.23 3.55
C GLU A 22 -27.95 3.50 2.12
N ARG A 23 -27.15 4.19 1.33
CA ARG A 23 -27.45 4.51 -0.08
C ARG A 23 -27.65 3.24 -0.93
N ASN A 24 -26.98 2.16 -0.60
CA ASN A 24 -27.14 0.87 -1.28
C ASN A 24 -28.33 0.03 -0.75
N GLY A 25 -29.20 0.63 0.04
CA GLY A 25 -30.46 0.05 0.47
C GLY A 25 -30.42 -0.75 1.76
N PHE A 26 -29.34 -0.65 2.53
CA PHE A 26 -29.19 -1.31 3.82
C PHE A 26 -29.39 -0.30 4.97
N PRO A 27 -30.43 -0.46 5.81
CA PRO A 27 -30.62 0.38 6.99
C PRO A 27 -29.42 0.29 7.95
N VAL A 28 -28.96 1.41 8.51
CA VAL A 28 -27.74 1.50 9.30
C VAL A 28 -27.99 2.05 10.70
N ALA A 29 -27.52 1.36 11.74
CA ALA A 29 -27.36 1.95 13.06
C ALA A 29 -25.95 2.57 13.18
N VAL A 30 -25.86 3.73 13.81
CA VAL A 30 -24.57 4.40 14.04
C VAL A 30 -24.37 4.72 15.51
N TYR A 31 -23.12 4.52 15.96
CA TYR A 31 -22.70 4.88 17.31
C TYR A 31 -21.32 5.53 17.30
N ASN A 32 -21.18 6.58 18.09
CA ASN A 32 -19.86 7.15 18.38
C ASN A 32 -19.76 7.49 19.86
N ARG A 33 -18.58 7.27 20.46
CA ARG A 33 -18.35 7.55 21.89
C ARG A 33 -18.69 9.00 22.28
N SER A 34 -18.41 9.96 21.40
CA SER A 34 -18.85 11.35 21.57
C SER A 34 -20.23 11.52 20.96
N ARG A 35 -21.21 11.81 21.78
CA ARG A 35 -22.59 12.09 21.38
C ARG A 35 -22.66 13.24 20.37
N GLU A 36 -21.90 14.30 20.58
CA GLU A 36 -21.85 15.48 19.70
C GLU A 36 -21.52 15.13 18.26
N LYS A 37 -20.64 14.15 18.04
CA LYS A 37 -20.32 13.67 16.68
C LYS A 37 -21.49 12.96 16.04
N THR A 38 -22.22 12.15 16.80
CA THR A 38 -23.43 11.48 16.31
C THR A 38 -24.49 12.51 15.97
N ASP A 39 -24.75 13.48 16.84
CA ASP A 39 -25.71 14.54 16.62
C ASP A 39 -25.34 15.38 15.38
N LYS A 40 -24.07 15.75 15.24
CA LYS A 40 -23.55 16.49 14.06
C LYS A 40 -23.73 15.69 12.77
N PHE A 41 -23.34 14.42 12.74
CA PHE A 41 -23.50 13.56 11.58
C PHE A 41 -24.97 13.44 11.16
N MET A 42 -25.88 13.24 12.12
CA MET A 42 -27.32 13.16 11.84
C MET A 42 -27.88 14.46 11.28
N ALA A 43 -27.45 15.61 11.84
CA ALA A 43 -27.94 16.91 11.42
C ALA A 43 -27.41 17.35 10.04
N GLU A 44 -26.14 17.11 9.77
CA GLU A 44 -25.45 17.67 8.59
C GLU A 44 -25.42 16.69 7.41
N ARG A 45 -25.33 15.36 7.66
CA ARG A 45 -25.05 14.38 6.62
C ARG A 45 -26.14 13.31 6.41
N ALA A 46 -26.96 13.07 7.41
CA ALA A 46 -27.98 12.03 7.37
C ALA A 46 -29.46 12.51 7.42
N PRO A 47 -29.82 13.78 7.10
CA PRO A 47 -31.24 14.17 7.10
C PRO A 47 -32.04 13.34 6.09
N GLY A 48 -33.15 12.75 6.54
CA GLY A 48 -34.05 11.97 5.69
C GLY A 48 -33.56 10.59 5.26
N LYS A 49 -32.39 10.17 5.73
CA LYS A 49 -31.78 8.86 5.43
C LYS A 49 -32.22 7.79 6.41
N ASN A 50 -32.17 6.54 5.99
CA ASN A 50 -32.48 5.38 6.83
C ASN A 50 -31.33 5.02 7.77
N VAL A 51 -30.91 6.01 8.57
CA VAL A 51 -29.86 5.91 9.57
C VAL A 51 -30.43 6.09 10.96
N LYS A 52 -30.17 5.16 11.85
CA LYS A 52 -30.58 5.22 13.26
C LYS A 52 -29.39 5.66 14.13
N ALA A 53 -29.50 6.85 14.70
CA ALA A 53 -28.55 7.29 15.74
C ALA A 53 -28.82 6.51 17.05
N THR A 54 -27.72 6.11 17.70
CA THR A 54 -27.75 5.48 19.02
C THR A 54 -26.70 6.12 19.93
N PHE A 55 -26.94 6.11 21.23
CA PHE A 55 -26.17 6.88 22.21
C PHE A 55 -25.55 6.00 23.31
N SER A 56 -25.83 4.69 23.28
CA SER A 56 -25.10 3.67 24.05
C SER A 56 -24.86 2.43 23.20
N LEU A 57 -23.94 1.57 23.61
CA LEU A 57 -23.68 0.30 22.91
C LEU A 57 -24.84 -0.67 23.05
N GLU A 58 -25.53 -0.64 24.20
CA GLU A 58 -26.73 -1.45 24.43
C GLU A 58 -27.85 -1.04 23.47
N GLU A 59 -28.13 0.26 23.35
CA GLU A 59 -29.10 0.79 22.38
C GLU A 59 -28.68 0.43 20.94
N PHE A 60 -27.39 0.56 20.62
CA PHE A 60 -26.84 0.24 19.29
C PHE A 60 -27.08 -1.23 18.93
N VAL A 61 -26.68 -2.15 19.79
CA VAL A 61 -26.82 -3.60 19.57
C VAL A 61 -28.30 -4.00 19.50
N ALA A 62 -29.17 -3.45 20.38
CA ALA A 62 -30.59 -3.72 20.39
C ALA A 62 -31.35 -3.25 19.13
N ASN A 63 -30.75 -2.31 18.36
CA ASN A 63 -31.33 -1.83 17.10
C ASN A 63 -30.83 -2.60 15.86
N LEU A 64 -30.00 -3.65 16.00
CA LEU A 64 -29.51 -4.44 14.89
C LEU A 64 -30.26 -5.75 14.71
N ASP A 65 -30.53 -6.11 13.45
CA ASP A 65 -31.06 -7.42 13.06
C ASP A 65 -30.01 -8.52 13.27
N ARG A 66 -30.46 -9.71 13.66
CA ARG A 66 -29.61 -10.90 13.81
C ARG A 66 -29.46 -11.68 12.49
N PRO A 67 -28.25 -12.22 12.20
CA PRO A 67 -26.99 -12.03 12.94
C PRO A 67 -26.51 -10.59 12.79
N ARG A 68 -26.10 -9.98 13.92
CA ARG A 68 -25.67 -8.59 13.95
C ARG A 68 -24.31 -8.42 13.27
N ARG A 69 -24.18 -7.38 12.45
CA ARG A 69 -22.96 -7.04 11.71
C ARG A 69 -22.48 -5.67 12.14
N VAL A 70 -21.38 -5.64 12.89
CA VAL A 70 -20.86 -4.42 13.52
C VAL A 70 -19.52 -4.04 12.91
N LEU A 71 -19.52 -3.01 12.08
CA LEU A 71 -18.30 -2.42 11.52
C LEU A 71 -17.67 -1.43 12.51
N VAL A 72 -16.42 -1.68 12.89
CA VAL A 72 -15.65 -0.85 13.82
C VAL A 72 -14.67 0.00 13.03
N MET A 73 -14.86 1.32 13.05
CA MET A 73 -14.04 2.33 12.35
C MET A 73 -13.36 3.25 13.36
N VAL A 74 -12.52 2.66 14.23
CA VAL A 74 -11.75 3.40 15.25
C VAL A 74 -10.25 3.31 14.97
N LYS A 75 -9.43 4.04 15.74
CA LYS A 75 -7.98 3.97 15.62
C LYS A 75 -7.50 2.54 15.92
N ALA A 76 -6.61 2.02 15.08
CA ALA A 76 -6.01 0.69 15.22
C ALA A 76 -5.29 0.50 16.58
N GLY A 77 -5.13 -0.76 16.99
CA GLY A 77 -4.51 -1.15 18.25
C GLY A 77 -5.50 -1.18 19.42
N GLY A 78 -5.10 -0.75 20.59
CA GLY A 78 -5.89 -0.80 21.84
C GLY A 78 -7.32 -0.25 21.77
N PRO A 79 -7.63 0.81 21.02
CA PRO A 79 -9.01 1.27 20.83
C PRO A 79 -9.95 0.22 20.21
N VAL A 80 -9.47 -0.62 19.28
CA VAL A 80 -10.24 -1.73 18.71
C VAL A 80 -10.49 -2.79 19.79
N ASP A 81 -9.46 -3.14 20.55
CA ASP A 81 -9.59 -4.11 21.66
C ASP A 81 -10.62 -3.64 22.69
N ALA A 82 -10.58 -2.34 23.04
CA ALA A 82 -11.55 -1.75 23.98
C ALA A 82 -13.01 -1.84 23.48
N VAL A 83 -13.24 -1.62 22.18
CA VAL A 83 -14.58 -1.76 21.59
C VAL A 83 -15.02 -3.22 21.58
N ILE A 84 -14.14 -4.17 21.24
CA ILE A 84 -14.43 -5.60 21.27
C ILE A 84 -14.85 -6.04 22.70
N GLN A 85 -14.11 -5.63 23.73
CA GLN A 85 -14.43 -5.97 25.11
C GLN A 85 -15.78 -5.42 25.57
N GLN A 86 -16.18 -4.24 25.09
CA GLN A 86 -17.50 -3.64 25.41
C GLN A 86 -18.63 -4.30 24.63
N LEU A 87 -18.40 -4.74 23.41
CA LEU A 87 -19.40 -5.40 22.58
C LEU A 87 -19.65 -6.86 23.00
N LYS A 88 -18.59 -7.56 23.40
CA LYS A 88 -18.64 -8.99 23.71
C LYS A 88 -19.79 -9.42 24.65
N PRO A 89 -20.10 -8.74 25.76
CA PRO A 89 -21.23 -9.11 26.62
C PRO A 89 -22.61 -8.75 26.06
N LEU A 90 -22.70 -7.98 24.97
CA LEU A 90 -23.94 -7.53 24.36
C LEU A 90 -24.30 -8.33 23.10
N LEU A 91 -23.33 -9.02 22.52
CA LEU A 91 -23.49 -9.82 21.31
C LEU A 91 -23.76 -11.28 21.66
N GLU A 92 -24.37 -11.99 20.73
CA GLU A 92 -24.77 -13.39 20.86
C GLU A 92 -24.09 -14.24 19.78
N ASP A 93 -24.22 -15.55 19.87
CA ASP A 93 -23.68 -16.49 18.89
C ASP A 93 -24.12 -16.11 17.46
N ASP A 94 -23.23 -16.27 16.49
CA ASP A 94 -23.36 -15.88 15.08
C ASP A 94 -23.30 -14.36 14.80
N ASP A 95 -23.29 -13.50 15.83
CA ASP A 95 -23.04 -12.09 15.63
C ASP A 95 -21.58 -11.83 15.20
N MET A 96 -21.35 -10.69 14.54
CA MET A 96 -20.08 -10.43 13.88
C MET A 96 -19.52 -9.05 14.21
N ILE A 97 -18.22 -9.01 14.48
CA ILE A 97 -17.43 -7.77 14.55
C ILE A 97 -16.51 -7.70 13.31
N ILE A 98 -16.58 -6.57 12.62
CA ILE A 98 -15.77 -6.26 11.43
C ILE A 98 -14.84 -5.12 11.78
N ASP A 99 -13.54 -5.36 11.86
CA ASP A 99 -12.54 -4.31 12.02
C ASP A 99 -12.20 -3.73 10.64
N GLY A 100 -12.70 -2.53 10.33
CA GLY A 100 -12.45 -1.82 9.07
C GLY A 100 -11.29 -0.83 9.16
N GLY A 101 -10.56 -0.79 10.27
CA GLY A 101 -9.39 0.06 10.47
C GLY A 101 -8.14 -0.44 9.70
N ASN A 102 -7.08 0.37 9.75
CA ASN A 102 -5.76 -0.09 9.29
C ASN A 102 -5.04 -0.81 10.44
N SER A 103 -5.59 -1.93 10.90
CA SER A 103 -5.03 -2.72 11.99
C SER A 103 -3.83 -3.55 11.51
N LEU A 104 -2.91 -3.82 12.43
CA LEU A 104 -1.84 -4.77 12.20
C LEU A 104 -2.43 -6.18 12.10
N TYR A 105 -2.03 -6.95 11.10
CA TYR A 105 -2.58 -8.29 10.85
C TYR A 105 -2.36 -9.26 12.02
N GLU A 106 -1.26 -9.13 12.78
CA GLU A 106 -0.98 -9.92 13.98
C GLU A 106 -2.01 -9.68 15.10
N ASP A 107 -2.42 -8.40 15.28
CA ASP A 107 -3.51 -8.07 16.19
C ASP A 107 -4.83 -8.71 15.75
N THR A 108 -5.06 -8.78 14.44
CA THR A 108 -6.25 -9.42 13.88
C THR A 108 -6.23 -10.92 14.10
N GLU A 109 -5.09 -11.59 13.89
CA GLU A 109 -4.92 -13.02 14.21
C GLU A 109 -5.18 -13.31 15.68
N ARG A 110 -4.67 -12.48 16.57
CA ARG A 110 -4.93 -12.59 18.00
C ARG A 110 -6.42 -12.46 18.33
N ARG A 111 -7.09 -11.45 17.75
CA ARG A 111 -8.53 -11.18 17.96
C ARG A 111 -9.40 -12.30 17.44
N VAL A 112 -9.09 -12.85 16.27
CA VAL A 112 -9.78 -14.02 15.72
C VAL A 112 -9.71 -15.18 16.72
N LYS A 113 -8.52 -15.55 17.21
CA LYS A 113 -8.34 -16.62 18.18
C LYS A 113 -9.06 -16.37 19.51
N GLU A 114 -9.04 -15.14 20.02
CA GLU A 114 -9.72 -14.76 21.26
C GLU A 114 -11.26 -14.86 21.16
N LEU A 115 -11.81 -14.68 19.96
CA LEU A 115 -13.25 -14.71 19.73
C LEU A 115 -13.79 -16.08 19.28
N GLU A 116 -12.94 -16.96 18.76
CA GLU A 116 -13.35 -18.33 18.32
C GLU A 116 -14.14 -19.10 19.40
N SER A 117 -13.77 -18.96 20.68
CA SER A 117 -14.43 -19.66 21.80
C SER A 117 -15.73 -19.00 22.27
N THR A 118 -16.12 -17.88 21.67
CA THR A 118 -17.28 -17.08 22.12
C THR A 118 -18.50 -17.17 21.23
N GLY A 119 -18.44 -17.95 20.14
CA GLY A 119 -19.51 -18.01 19.13
C GLY A 119 -19.58 -16.78 18.21
N LEU A 120 -18.75 -15.76 18.46
CA LEU A 120 -18.71 -14.55 17.65
C LEU A 120 -17.79 -14.70 16.44
N SER A 121 -18.22 -14.17 15.32
CA SER A 121 -17.38 -14.05 14.12
C SER A 121 -16.54 -12.76 14.14
N PHE A 122 -15.30 -12.83 13.66
CA PHE A 122 -14.46 -11.66 13.47
C PHE A 122 -13.91 -11.59 12.05
N ILE A 123 -14.02 -10.40 11.44
CA ILE A 123 -13.44 -10.09 10.13
C ILE A 123 -12.47 -8.92 10.27
N GLY A 124 -11.22 -9.12 9.83
CA GLY A 124 -10.30 -8.03 9.56
C GLY A 124 -10.48 -7.56 8.11
N MET A 125 -11.10 -6.42 7.91
CA MET A 125 -11.42 -5.92 6.57
C MET A 125 -10.59 -4.68 6.22
N GLY A 126 -9.60 -4.84 5.36
CA GLY A 126 -8.92 -3.70 4.76
C GLY A 126 -9.88 -2.85 3.94
N VAL A 127 -9.90 -1.55 4.18
CA VAL A 127 -10.70 -0.57 3.43
C VAL A 127 -9.76 0.43 2.77
N SER A 128 -9.93 0.67 1.49
CA SER A 128 -9.16 1.66 0.73
C SER A 128 -10.08 2.63 -0.02
N GLY A 129 -9.51 3.73 -0.54
CA GLY A 129 -10.22 4.71 -1.35
C GLY A 129 -10.32 6.11 -0.73
N GLY A 130 -9.84 6.29 0.50
CA GLY A 130 -9.91 7.57 1.20
C GLY A 130 -11.36 8.00 1.45
N GLU A 131 -11.58 9.30 1.60
CA GLU A 131 -12.89 9.89 1.88
C GLU A 131 -13.91 9.61 0.76
N GLU A 132 -13.52 9.89 -0.46
CA GLU A 132 -14.37 9.71 -1.64
C GLU A 132 -14.69 8.24 -1.89
N GLY A 133 -13.68 7.38 -1.87
CA GLY A 133 -13.88 5.95 -2.07
C GLY A 133 -14.78 5.32 -1.01
N ALA A 134 -14.62 5.69 0.25
CA ALA A 134 -15.50 5.22 1.32
C ALA A 134 -16.98 5.57 1.07
N LEU A 135 -17.23 6.76 0.51
CA LEU A 135 -18.58 7.21 0.16
C LEU A 135 -19.10 6.57 -1.12
N ASN A 136 -18.30 6.53 -2.17
CA ASN A 136 -18.75 6.25 -3.54
C ASN A 136 -18.46 4.83 -4.03
N GLY A 137 -17.65 4.08 -3.31
CA GLY A 137 -17.27 2.71 -3.60
C GLY A 137 -15.81 2.45 -3.23
N PRO A 138 -15.53 1.84 -2.07
CA PRO A 138 -14.17 1.46 -1.67
C PRO A 138 -13.73 0.16 -2.33
N SER A 139 -12.41 -0.07 -2.35
CA SER A 139 -11.84 -1.40 -2.45
C SER A 139 -11.84 -2.06 -1.08
N LEU A 140 -12.41 -3.26 -0.97
CA LEU A 140 -12.59 -3.98 0.29
C LEU A 140 -11.81 -5.30 0.28
N MET A 141 -11.08 -5.56 1.36
CA MET A 141 -10.20 -6.72 1.53
C MET A 141 -10.59 -7.50 2.82
N PRO A 142 -11.72 -8.19 2.84
CA PRO A 142 -12.19 -8.95 4.00
C PRO A 142 -11.38 -10.25 4.18
N GLY A 143 -10.87 -10.45 5.41
CA GLY A 143 -10.24 -11.69 5.87
C GLY A 143 -10.93 -12.19 7.13
N GLY A 144 -11.01 -13.51 7.30
CA GLY A 144 -11.71 -14.17 8.41
C GLY A 144 -12.22 -15.55 7.97
N THR A 145 -13.21 -16.11 8.65
CA THR A 145 -13.79 -17.38 8.19
C THR A 145 -14.62 -17.17 6.92
N ARG A 146 -14.68 -18.20 6.07
CA ARG A 146 -15.49 -18.14 4.84
C ARG A 146 -16.96 -17.88 5.15
N ALA A 147 -17.52 -18.52 6.19
CA ALA A 147 -18.90 -18.34 6.61
C ALA A 147 -19.17 -16.89 7.05
N ALA A 148 -18.23 -16.27 7.75
CA ALA A 148 -18.33 -14.86 8.12
C ALA A 148 -18.38 -13.95 6.89
N TYR A 149 -17.51 -14.20 5.91
CA TYR A 149 -17.56 -13.45 4.65
C TYR A 149 -18.88 -13.62 3.91
N ASP A 150 -19.37 -14.85 3.75
CA ASP A 150 -20.62 -15.15 3.06
C ASP A 150 -21.81 -14.38 3.67
N SER A 151 -21.79 -14.14 4.99
CA SER A 151 -22.80 -13.35 5.69
C SER A 151 -22.79 -11.86 5.32
N ILE A 152 -21.64 -11.29 4.97
CA ILE A 152 -21.51 -9.86 4.60
C ILE A 152 -21.41 -9.65 3.09
N GLU A 153 -21.15 -10.68 2.31
CA GLU A 153 -20.97 -10.59 0.86
C GLU A 153 -22.10 -9.82 0.14
N PRO A 154 -23.40 -10.01 0.47
CA PRO A 154 -24.49 -9.25 -0.16
C PRO A 154 -24.41 -7.74 0.07
N ILE A 155 -23.77 -7.31 1.15
CA ILE A 155 -23.59 -5.90 1.49
C ILE A 155 -22.32 -5.37 0.85
N VAL A 156 -21.17 -6.05 1.11
CA VAL A 156 -19.85 -5.54 0.68
C VAL A 156 -19.68 -5.51 -0.84
N THR A 157 -20.34 -6.42 -1.58
CA THR A 157 -20.34 -6.40 -3.04
C THR A 157 -21.11 -5.20 -3.62
N LYS A 158 -22.15 -4.73 -2.95
CA LYS A 158 -22.92 -3.56 -3.40
C LYS A 158 -22.23 -2.24 -3.08
N ILE A 159 -21.59 -2.15 -1.91
CA ILE A 159 -20.95 -0.93 -1.46
C ILE A 159 -19.54 -0.73 -2.03
N ALA A 160 -18.90 -1.79 -2.55
CA ALA A 160 -17.60 -1.71 -3.19
C ALA A 160 -17.65 -0.95 -4.53
N ALA A 161 -16.51 -0.42 -4.96
CA ALA A 161 -16.37 0.11 -6.31
C ALA A 161 -16.71 -0.96 -7.35
N GLN A 162 -17.37 -0.55 -8.43
CA GLN A 162 -17.72 -1.43 -9.54
C GLN A 162 -16.78 -1.16 -10.71
N VAL A 163 -16.15 -2.20 -11.23
CA VAL A 163 -15.29 -2.16 -12.41
C VAL A 163 -15.77 -3.19 -13.42
N ASP A 164 -15.19 -3.22 -14.63
CA ASP A 164 -15.67 -4.05 -15.75
C ASP A 164 -15.76 -5.54 -15.40
N ASP A 165 -14.88 -6.04 -14.55
CA ASP A 165 -14.82 -7.44 -14.13
C ASP A 165 -15.38 -7.69 -12.71
N GLY A 166 -16.23 -6.79 -12.22
CA GLY A 166 -17.03 -6.98 -11.02
C GLY A 166 -16.73 -6.03 -9.87
N PRO A 167 -17.30 -6.26 -8.69
CA PRO A 167 -17.10 -5.42 -7.51
C PRO A 167 -15.66 -5.53 -6.97
N CYS A 168 -15.09 -4.40 -6.55
CA CYS A 168 -13.74 -4.35 -5.96
C CYS A 168 -13.74 -4.89 -4.52
N VAL A 169 -14.22 -6.09 -4.35
CA VAL A 169 -14.19 -6.90 -3.13
C VAL A 169 -14.05 -8.36 -3.49
N THR A 170 -13.30 -9.10 -2.68
CA THR A 170 -13.23 -10.56 -2.72
C THR A 170 -12.88 -11.08 -1.33
N TYR A 171 -13.23 -12.34 -1.05
CA TYR A 171 -12.71 -13.02 0.14
C TYR A 171 -11.20 -13.22 0.00
N ILE A 172 -10.44 -12.57 0.86
CA ILE A 172 -8.97 -12.63 0.79
C ILE A 172 -8.43 -13.96 1.32
N GLY A 173 -8.99 -14.45 2.42
CA GLY A 173 -8.53 -15.67 3.07
C GLY A 173 -8.85 -15.69 4.56
N PRO A 174 -8.41 -16.71 5.31
CA PRO A 174 -8.65 -16.83 6.73
C PRO A 174 -7.87 -15.81 7.58
N GLY A 175 -8.24 -15.67 8.83
CA GLY A 175 -7.51 -14.91 9.85
C GLY A 175 -7.28 -13.44 9.49
N GLY A 176 -6.05 -12.99 9.67
CA GLY A 176 -5.62 -11.61 9.41
C GLY A 176 -5.31 -11.27 7.95
N SER A 177 -5.59 -12.18 7.02
CA SER A 177 -5.24 -12.03 5.59
C SER A 177 -5.71 -10.72 4.97
N GLY A 178 -6.91 -10.25 5.29
CA GLY A 178 -7.45 -8.99 4.76
C GLY A 178 -6.62 -7.77 5.19
N HIS A 179 -6.27 -7.69 6.45
CA HIS A 179 -5.38 -6.63 6.96
C HIS A 179 -3.94 -6.77 6.45
N TYR A 180 -3.47 -8.02 6.24
CA TYR A 180 -2.17 -8.26 5.62
C TYR A 180 -2.10 -7.68 4.20
N VAL A 181 -3.07 -8.02 3.36
CA VAL A 181 -3.15 -7.50 1.99
C VAL A 181 -3.29 -5.97 1.99
N LYS A 182 -4.09 -5.41 2.91
CA LYS A 182 -4.21 -3.95 3.05
C LYS A 182 -2.91 -3.28 3.51
N MET A 183 -2.17 -3.89 4.42
CA MET A 183 -0.86 -3.40 4.86
C MET A 183 0.12 -3.33 3.69
N VAL A 184 0.22 -4.38 2.88
CA VAL A 184 1.11 -4.43 1.72
C VAL A 184 0.65 -3.48 0.61
N HIS A 185 -0.68 -3.37 0.37
CA HIS A 185 -1.26 -2.34 -0.49
C HIS A 185 -0.72 -0.95 -0.11
N ASN A 186 -0.73 -0.60 1.17
CA ASN A 186 -0.20 0.68 1.63
C ASN A 186 1.34 0.77 1.45
N GLY A 187 2.07 -0.34 1.56
CA GLY A 187 3.50 -0.37 1.23
C GLY A 187 3.76 -0.02 -0.24
N ILE A 188 3.00 -0.60 -1.16
CA ILE A 188 3.04 -0.28 -2.60
C ILE A 188 2.70 1.19 -2.82
N GLU A 189 1.66 1.71 -2.15
CA GLU A 189 1.27 3.12 -2.18
C GLU A 189 2.44 4.05 -1.81
N TYR A 190 3.20 3.71 -0.76
CA TYR A 190 4.39 4.47 -0.36
C TYR A 190 5.45 4.46 -1.47
N GLY A 191 5.71 3.29 -2.06
CA GLY A 191 6.63 3.15 -3.19
C GLY A 191 6.22 4.03 -4.36
N ASP A 192 4.96 3.95 -4.75
CA ASP A 192 4.39 4.68 -5.88
C ASP A 192 4.45 6.20 -5.67
N MET A 193 4.04 6.68 -4.48
CA MET A 193 4.13 8.10 -4.13
C MET A 193 5.56 8.61 -4.15
N GLN A 194 6.53 7.84 -3.65
CA GLN A 194 7.93 8.24 -3.65
C GLN A 194 8.50 8.31 -5.06
N LEU A 195 8.19 7.33 -5.91
CA LEU A 195 8.61 7.32 -7.32
C LEU A 195 8.05 8.52 -8.08
N ILE A 196 6.79 8.88 -7.86
CA ILE A 196 6.17 10.07 -8.44
C ILE A 196 6.85 11.36 -7.94
N ALA A 197 7.16 11.43 -6.63
CA ALA A 197 7.86 12.58 -6.06
C ALA A 197 9.28 12.72 -6.61
N GLU A 198 10.00 11.62 -6.84
CA GLU A 198 11.33 11.63 -7.45
C GLU A 198 11.26 12.05 -8.94
N ALA A 199 10.24 11.59 -9.68
CA ALA A 199 10.00 12.06 -11.04
C ALA A 199 9.71 13.57 -11.09
N TYR A 200 8.89 14.07 -10.17
CA TYR A 200 8.63 15.50 -9.99
C TYR A 200 9.92 16.28 -9.74
N ASP A 201 10.75 15.81 -8.81
CA ASP A 201 12.01 16.46 -8.45
C ASP A 201 12.99 16.51 -9.63
N LEU A 202 13.08 15.42 -10.38
CA LEU A 202 13.87 15.36 -11.61
C LEU A 202 13.37 16.35 -12.67
N LEU A 203 12.08 16.39 -12.96
CA LEU A 203 11.50 17.30 -13.96
C LEU A 203 11.73 18.76 -13.57
N LYS A 204 11.53 19.08 -12.30
CA LYS A 204 11.71 20.43 -11.77
C LYS A 204 13.18 20.85 -11.72
N ASN A 205 14.04 20.07 -11.06
CA ASN A 205 15.42 20.48 -10.74
C ASN A 205 16.43 20.12 -11.82
N THR A 206 16.13 19.17 -12.72
CA THR A 206 16.97 18.86 -13.87
C THR A 206 16.62 19.74 -15.07
N LEU A 207 15.31 19.87 -15.37
CA LEU A 207 14.83 20.52 -16.59
C LEU A 207 14.31 21.95 -16.35
N GLY A 208 14.15 22.35 -15.08
CA GLY A 208 13.63 23.66 -14.70
C GLY A 208 12.14 23.86 -15.00
N LEU A 209 11.36 22.76 -15.10
CA LEU A 209 9.95 22.86 -15.43
C LEU A 209 9.16 23.58 -14.33
N GLY A 210 8.36 24.55 -14.71
CA GLY A 210 7.42 25.22 -13.83
C GLY A 210 6.14 24.39 -13.61
N HIS A 211 5.28 24.83 -12.69
CA HIS A 211 4.08 24.10 -12.30
C HIS A 211 3.08 23.86 -13.46
N LYS A 212 3.00 24.76 -14.46
CA LYS A 212 2.16 24.56 -15.66
C LYS A 212 2.69 23.44 -16.54
N GLU A 213 3.98 23.43 -16.79
CA GLU A 213 4.64 22.38 -17.57
C GLU A 213 4.59 21.04 -16.85
N LEU A 214 4.74 21.02 -15.53
CA LEU A 214 4.55 19.82 -14.70
C LEU A 214 3.11 19.29 -14.80
N HIS A 215 2.11 20.17 -14.72
CA HIS A 215 0.72 19.80 -14.95
C HIS A 215 0.52 19.14 -16.32
N GLU A 216 1.06 19.74 -17.38
CA GLU A 216 0.97 19.20 -18.75
C GLU A 216 1.63 17.83 -18.86
N VAL A 217 2.87 17.67 -18.34
CA VAL A 217 3.60 16.41 -18.39
C VAL A 217 2.87 15.28 -17.64
N PHE A 218 2.45 15.52 -16.39
CA PHE A 218 1.72 14.50 -15.62
C PHE A 218 0.33 14.22 -16.22
N GLY A 219 -0.33 15.25 -16.78
CA GLY A 219 -1.57 15.09 -17.52
C GLY A 219 -1.42 14.20 -18.75
N GLU A 220 -0.38 14.42 -19.57
CA GLU A 220 -0.06 13.54 -20.70
C GLU A 220 0.25 12.10 -20.24
N TRP A 221 0.99 11.93 -19.16
CA TRP A 221 1.29 10.62 -18.61
C TRP A 221 0.03 9.88 -18.13
N ASN A 222 -0.92 10.61 -17.55
CA ASN A 222 -2.19 10.01 -17.08
C ASN A 222 -3.10 9.54 -18.24
N LEU A 223 -2.86 9.99 -19.46
CA LEU A 223 -3.59 9.51 -20.64
C LEU A 223 -3.00 8.22 -21.24
N THR A 224 -1.87 7.73 -20.72
CA THR A 224 -1.24 6.51 -21.19
C THR A 224 -1.70 5.30 -20.41
N ASP A 225 -1.83 4.13 -21.02
CA ASP A 225 -2.16 2.87 -20.33
C ASP A 225 -1.13 2.48 -19.25
N GLU A 226 0.09 3.00 -19.35
CA GLU A 226 1.22 2.68 -18.51
C GLU A 226 1.20 3.41 -17.17
N LEU A 227 0.85 4.70 -17.20
CA LEU A 227 0.91 5.57 -16.02
C LEU A 227 -0.46 6.09 -15.58
N ASN A 228 -1.54 5.80 -16.33
CA ASN A 228 -2.90 6.10 -15.88
C ASN A 228 -3.13 5.52 -14.49
N SER A 229 -3.28 6.41 -13.51
CA SER A 229 -3.50 6.02 -12.10
C SER A 229 -4.04 7.18 -11.29
N PHE A 230 -4.71 6.86 -10.19
CA PHE A 230 -5.22 7.87 -9.25
C PHE A 230 -4.11 8.80 -8.72
N LEU A 231 -2.94 8.25 -8.40
CA LEU A 231 -1.85 9.07 -7.88
C LEU A 231 -1.28 10.03 -8.94
N ILE A 232 -1.22 9.65 -10.22
CA ILE A 232 -0.84 10.55 -11.31
C ILE A 232 -1.93 11.59 -11.55
N GLU A 233 -3.21 11.18 -11.54
CA GLU A 233 -4.37 12.08 -11.67
C GLU A 233 -4.32 13.20 -10.62
N ILE A 234 -4.24 12.86 -9.33
CA ILE A 234 -4.19 13.87 -8.27
C ILE A 234 -2.90 14.69 -8.28
N THR A 235 -1.80 14.14 -8.76
CA THR A 235 -0.54 14.89 -8.94
C THR A 235 -0.72 15.97 -10.01
N THR A 236 -1.41 15.66 -11.10
CA THR A 236 -1.77 16.63 -12.15
C THR A 236 -2.61 17.77 -11.56
N ASP A 237 -3.59 17.45 -10.73
CA ASP A 237 -4.47 18.44 -10.10
C ASP A 237 -3.73 19.30 -9.06
N ILE A 238 -2.81 18.73 -8.30
CA ILE A 238 -1.99 19.44 -7.31
C ILE A 238 -1.25 20.61 -7.97
N PHE A 239 -0.71 20.44 -9.16
CA PHE A 239 0.03 21.50 -9.85
C PHE A 239 -0.85 22.66 -10.33
N THR A 240 -2.18 22.51 -10.36
CA THR A 240 -3.09 23.62 -10.68
C THR A 240 -3.38 24.53 -9.49
N LYS A 241 -3.10 24.10 -8.27
CA LYS A 241 -3.48 24.87 -7.07
C LYS A 241 -2.46 25.96 -6.77
N VAL A 242 -2.98 27.16 -6.62
CA VAL A 242 -2.23 28.35 -6.25
C VAL A 242 -2.76 28.85 -4.91
N ASP A 243 -1.86 29.28 -4.05
CA ASP A 243 -2.22 29.94 -2.80
C ASP A 243 -2.84 31.31 -3.09
N GLU A 244 -4.01 31.58 -2.55
CA GLU A 244 -4.77 32.80 -2.83
C GLU A 244 -4.13 34.06 -2.24
N GLU A 245 -3.34 33.92 -1.16
CA GLU A 245 -2.70 35.04 -0.49
C GLU A 245 -1.42 35.48 -1.18
N THR A 246 -0.61 34.52 -1.65
CA THR A 246 0.74 34.80 -2.17
C THR A 246 0.84 34.71 -3.68
N GLY A 247 -0.13 34.08 -4.36
CA GLY A 247 -0.06 33.76 -5.78
C GLY A 247 0.98 32.68 -6.13
N THR A 248 1.58 32.02 -5.13
CA THR A 248 2.58 30.96 -5.30
C THR A 248 1.89 29.61 -5.51
N PRO A 249 2.42 28.71 -6.36
CA PRO A 249 1.90 27.34 -6.43
C PRO A 249 1.89 26.70 -5.05
N LEU A 250 0.74 26.17 -4.60
CA LEU A 250 0.56 25.71 -3.24
C LEU A 250 1.58 24.63 -2.84
N VAL A 251 1.96 23.75 -3.78
CA VAL A 251 2.95 22.69 -3.54
C VAL A 251 4.31 23.24 -3.10
N GLU A 252 4.69 24.45 -3.51
CA GLU A 252 5.93 25.11 -3.11
C GLU A 252 5.91 25.61 -1.66
N LEU A 253 4.74 25.81 -1.10
CA LEU A 253 4.55 26.29 0.27
C LEU A 253 4.37 25.15 1.27
N ILE A 254 4.13 23.94 0.79
CA ILE A 254 3.98 22.75 1.63
C ILE A 254 5.35 22.34 2.19
N LYS A 255 5.43 22.18 3.53
CA LYS A 255 6.65 21.69 4.18
C LYS A 255 7.01 20.29 3.66
N ASP A 256 8.25 20.10 3.23
CA ASP A 256 8.80 18.84 2.72
C ASP A 256 9.09 17.82 3.83
N ALA A 257 8.06 17.49 4.60
CA ALA A 257 8.07 16.49 5.68
C ALA A 257 6.82 15.61 5.57
N ALA A 258 6.97 14.43 4.98
CA ALA A 258 5.87 13.52 4.73
C ALA A 258 5.53 12.67 5.96
N GLY A 259 4.27 12.73 6.42
CA GLY A 259 3.78 11.94 7.54
C GLY A 259 3.56 10.45 7.18
N GLN A 260 3.49 9.60 8.21
CA GLN A 260 3.15 8.18 8.09
C GLN A 260 2.35 7.68 9.30
N LYS A 261 1.47 6.70 9.08
CA LYS A 261 0.63 6.10 10.15
C LYS A 261 1.08 4.69 10.54
N GLY A 262 2.21 4.20 10.02
CA GLY A 262 2.85 2.94 10.41
C GLY A 262 2.72 1.78 9.43
N THR A 263 1.73 1.76 8.52
CA THR A 263 1.50 0.63 7.60
C THR A 263 2.69 0.33 6.68
N GLY A 264 3.36 1.35 6.12
CA GLY A 264 4.57 1.17 5.33
C GLY A 264 5.72 0.55 6.14
N ARG A 265 5.92 1.00 7.39
CA ARG A 265 6.90 0.41 8.30
C ARG A 265 6.58 -1.06 8.59
N TRP A 266 5.34 -1.40 8.88
CA TRP A 266 4.93 -2.79 9.13
C TRP A 266 5.16 -3.68 7.90
N THR A 267 4.92 -3.16 6.69
CA THR A 267 5.23 -3.85 5.43
C THR A 267 6.72 -4.20 5.35
N VAL A 268 7.61 -3.24 5.67
CA VAL A 268 9.06 -3.47 5.66
C VAL A 268 9.48 -4.47 6.74
N MET A 269 8.94 -4.36 7.96
CA MET A 269 9.22 -5.29 9.04
C MET A 269 8.83 -6.72 8.67
N SER A 270 7.59 -6.91 8.19
CA SER A 270 7.10 -8.22 7.75
C SER A 270 7.93 -8.80 6.60
N ALA A 271 8.37 -7.98 5.64
CA ALA A 271 9.21 -8.43 4.54
C ALA A 271 10.58 -8.95 5.04
N LEU A 272 11.19 -8.26 5.99
CA LEU A 272 12.45 -8.69 6.60
C LEU A 272 12.30 -10.00 7.38
N GLU A 273 11.22 -10.14 8.16
CA GLU A 273 10.91 -11.36 8.91
C GLU A 273 10.66 -12.55 7.98
N MET A 274 10.01 -12.33 6.84
CA MET A 274 9.72 -13.39 5.86
C MET A 274 10.86 -13.65 4.89
N GLY A 275 11.95 -12.88 4.93
CA GLY A 275 13.05 -13.01 3.99
C GLY A 275 12.66 -12.61 2.56
N VAL A 276 11.77 -11.65 2.40
CA VAL A 276 11.35 -11.09 1.10
C VAL A 276 11.98 -9.71 0.89
N THR A 277 12.63 -9.52 -0.24
CA THR A 277 13.29 -8.25 -0.57
C THR A 277 12.33 -7.27 -1.24
N ILE A 278 12.15 -6.08 -0.62
CA ILE A 278 11.25 -5.02 -1.10
C ILE A 278 11.97 -3.65 -1.09
N PRO A 279 13.12 -3.49 -1.75
CA PRO A 279 13.97 -2.32 -1.57
C PRO A 279 13.32 -1.02 -2.04
N THR A 280 12.46 -1.02 -3.06
CA THR A 280 11.73 0.18 -3.51
C THR A 280 10.80 0.71 -2.40
N ILE A 281 10.02 -0.18 -1.79
CA ILE A 281 9.10 0.17 -0.69
C ILE A 281 9.91 0.61 0.55
N THR A 282 11.02 -0.06 0.84
CA THR A 282 11.92 0.31 1.93
C THR A 282 12.54 1.69 1.72
N ALA A 283 12.98 2.00 0.50
CA ALA A 283 13.48 3.33 0.15
C ALA A 283 12.42 4.42 0.36
N ALA A 284 11.18 4.16 0.00
CA ALA A 284 10.06 5.09 0.20
C ALA A 284 9.78 5.36 1.70
N VAL A 285 9.85 4.33 2.55
CA VAL A 285 9.71 4.49 4.00
C VAL A 285 10.86 5.32 4.56
N ASN A 286 12.10 5.03 4.15
CA ASN A 286 13.29 5.77 4.55
C ASN A 286 13.24 7.23 4.09
N ALA A 287 12.75 7.51 2.88
CA ALA A 287 12.56 8.86 2.37
C ALA A 287 11.60 9.69 3.25
N ARG A 288 10.52 9.08 3.75
CA ARG A 288 9.63 9.76 4.73
C ARG A 288 10.33 10.02 6.06
N ILE A 289 11.14 9.09 6.54
CA ILE A 289 11.89 9.24 7.79
C ILE A 289 12.88 10.40 7.67
N ILE A 290 13.72 10.43 6.62
CA ILE A 290 14.67 11.52 6.44
C ILE A 290 13.99 12.85 6.17
N SER A 291 12.81 12.86 5.54
CA SER A 291 12.04 14.09 5.34
C SER A 291 11.61 14.73 6.68
N SER A 292 11.37 13.92 7.71
CA SER A 292 10.87 14.40 9.00
C SER A 292 11.90 15.18 9.82
N ILE A 293 13.20 15.01 9.56
CA ILE A 293 14.29 15.75 10.24
C ILE A 293 14.66 17.05 9.51
N LYS A 294 13.66 17.87 9.16
CA LYS A 294 13.82 19.06 8.31
C LYS A 294 14.89 20.02 8.82
N ASP A 295 14.88 20.34 10.12
CA ASP A 295 15.79 21.33 10.69
C ASP A 295 17.25 20.86 10.65
N GLU A 296 17.49 19.56 10.88
CA GLU A 296 18.80 18.93 10.73
C GLU A 296 19.27 18.97 9.27
N ARG A 297 18.39 18.66 8.30
CA ARG A 297 18.71 18.74 6.87
C ARG A 297 19.06 20.16 6.43
N VAL A 298 18.33 21.16 6.94
CA VAL A 298 18.63 22.58 6.67
C VAL A 298 20.02 22.95 7.20
N ALA A 299 20.34 22.55 8.45
CA ALA A 299 21.68 22.80 9.01
C ALA A 299 22.79 22.06 8.23
N ALA A 300 22.55 20.83 7.82
CA ALA A 300 23.49 20.04 7.00
C ALA A 300 23.73 20.67 5.62
N SER A 301 22.69 21.20 4.97
CA SER A 301 22.80 21.83 3.64
C SER A 301 23.72 23.04 3.59
N GLN A 302 23.97 23.68 4.75
CA GLN A 302 24.92 24.80 4.85
C GLN A 302 26.39 24.34 4.95
N GLN A 303 26.63 23.07 5.19
CA GLN A 303 27.96 22.51 5.46
C GLN A 303 28.40 21.48 4.43
N LEU A 304 27.45 20.72 3.88
CA LEU A 304 27.72 19.66 2.91
C LEU A 304 27.41 20.17 1.51
N THR A 305 28.44 20.39 0.72
CA THR A 305 28.31 20.80 -0.67
C THR A 305 28.16 19.60 -1.58
N GLY A 306 27.34 19.72 -2.60
CA GLY A 306 27.13 18.70 -3.63
C GLY A 306 27.46 19.22 -5.04
N PRO A 307 27.22 18.43 -6.08
CA PRO A 307 27.31 18.89 -7.46
C PRO A 307 26.42 20.13 -7.66
N SER A 308 26.93 21.09 -8.43
CA SER A 308 26.21 22.29 -8.84
C SER A 308 26.41 22.50 -10.33
N GLY A 309 25.36 22.54 -11.10
CA GLY A 309 25.40 22.79 -12.53
C GLY A 309 24.06 22.43 -13.20
N PRO A 310 23.75 23.08 -14.32
CA PRO A 310 22.56 22.75 -15.07
C PRO A 310 22.72 21.40 -15.77
N TYR A 311 21.61 20.76 -16.05
CA TYR A 311 21.56 19.63 -16.96
C TYR A 311 22.12 20.04 -18.34
N SER A 312 23.07 19.29 -18.86
CA SER A 312 23.76 19.62 -20.11
C SER A 312 23.12 19.03 -21.37
N GLY A 313 22.03 18.27 -21.23
CA GLY A 313 21.32 17.68 -22.36
C GLY A 313 20.56 18.70 -23.18
N SER A 314 20.53 18.52 -24.51
CA SER A 314 19.91 19.45 -25.45
C SER A 314 18.45 19.12 -25.77
N ASP A 315 17.96 17.92 -25.46
CA ASP A 315 16.60 17.47 -25.79
C ASP A 315 15.78 17.21 -24.52
N THR A 316 15.09 18.26 -24.07
CA THR A 316 14.22 18.23 -22.91
C THR A 316 13.09 17.18 -23.05
N LYS A 317 12.47 17.11 -24.24
CA LYS A 317 11.35 16.18 -24.47
C LYS A 317 11.81 14.73 -24.44
N ALA A 318 12.96 14.44 -25.01
CA ALA A 318 13.54 13.09 -24.94
C ALA A 318 13.83 12.70 -23.48
N PHE A 319 14.33 13.61 -22.65
CA PHE A 319 14.62 13.32 -21.25
C PHE A 319 13.34 13.16 -20.40
N ILE A 320 12.29 13.94 -20.65
CA ILE A 320 10.96 13.73 -20.05
C ILE A 320 10.46 12.30 -20.34
N ASN A 321 10.59 11.85 -21.59
CA ASN A 321 10.22 10.48 -21.96
C ASN A 321 11.06 9.42 -21.23
N LYS A 322 12.36 9.67 -21.02
CA LYS A 322 13.22 8.77 -20.24
C LYS A 322 12.80 8.71 -18.77
N ILE A 323 12.42 9.84 -18.16
CA ILE A 323 11.87 9.87 -16.79
C ILE A 323 10.56 9.09 -16.72
N ARG A 324 9.66 9.23 -17.71
CA ARG A 324 8.44 8.43 -17.82
C ARG A 324 8.75 6.93 -17.84
N ASP A 325 9.67 6.50 -18.68
CA ASP A 325 10.07 5.11 -18.82
C ASP A 325 10.71 4.56 -17.54
N ALA A 326 11.55 5.36 -16.88
CA ALA A 326 12.13 5.03 -15.59
C ALA A 326 11.06 4.89 -14.48
N LEU A 327 10.09 5.82 -14.45
CA LEU A 327 8.97 5.76 -13.52
C LEU A 327 8.16 4.47 -13.71
N TYR A 328 7.81 4.14 -14.94
CA TYR A 328 7.01 2.93 -15.21
C TYR A 328 7.75 1.65 -14.84
N CYS A 329 9.03 1.51 -15.20
CA CYS A 329 9.86 0.37 -14.80
C CYS A 329 9.94 0.23 -13.27
N SER A 330 10.11 1.34 -12.57
CA SER A 330 10.20 1.35 -11.10
C SER A 330 8.86 1.03 -10.43
N LYS A 331 7.74 1.51 -11.00
CA LYS A 331 6.38 1.12 -10.55
C LYS A 331 6.17 -0.39 -10.69
N ILE A 332 6.55 -0.99 -11.82
CA ILE A 332 6.48 -2.46 -12.00
C ILE A 332 7.26 -3.16 -10.87
N CYS A 333 8.47 -2.69 -10.52
CA CYS A 333 9.25 -3.26 -9.43
C CYS A 333 8.55 -3.13 -8.07
N SER A 334 7.94 -1.97 -7.77
CA SER A 334 7.21 -1.75 -6.51
C SER A 334 6.05 -2.74 -6.35
N TYR A 335 5.24 -2.92 -7.40
CA TYR A 335 4.15 -3.89 -7.37
C TYR A 335 4.66 -5.34 -7.36
N ALA A 336 5.72 -5.66 -8.11
CA ALA A 336 6.33 -6.98 -8.09
C ALA A 336 6.80 -7.37 -6.68
N GLN A 337 7.42 -6.44 -5.96
CA GLN A 337 7.85 -6.63 -4.57
C GLN A 337 6.68 -6.84 -3.62
N GLY A 338 5.62 -6.03 -3.74
CA GLY A 338 4.42 -6.17 -2.93
C GLY A 338 3.69 -7.49 -3.18
N MET A 339 3.50 -7.87 -4.44
CA MET A 339 2.84 -9.14 -4.81
C MET A 339 3.66 -10.35 -4.36
N ALA A 340 4.99 -10.31 -4.48
CA ALA A 340 5.87 -11.36 -3.96
C ALA A 340 5.75 -11.50 -2.44
N LEU A 341 5.64 -10.39 -1.71
CA LEU A 341 5.44 -10.41 -0.25
C LEU A 341 4.09 -11.02 0.13
N ILE A 342 2.99 -10.64 -0.55
CA ILE A 342 1.67 -11.23 -0.35
C ILE A 342 1.70 -12.74 -0.64
N GLY A 343 2.31 -13.16 -1.74
CA GLY A 343 2.46 -14.56 -2.11
C GLY A 343 3.24 -15.37 -1.05
N LYS A 344 4.33 -14.80 -0.53
CA LYS A 344 5.10 -15.42 0.55
C LYS A 344 4.29 -15.55 1.85
N ALA A 345 3.58 -14.50 2.24
CA ALA A 345 2.70 -14.53 3.40
C ALA A 345 1.57 -15.54 3.24
N SER A 346 0.98 -15.62 2.04
CA SER A 346 -0.06 -16.60 1.71
C SER A 346 0.42 -18.05 1.97
N GLN A 347 1.67 -18.35 1.61
CA GLN A 347 2.29 -19.66 1.89
C GLN A 347 2.61 -19.84 3.37
N THR A 348 3.17 -18.81 4.01
CA THR A 348 3.66 -18.90 5.39
C THR A 348 2.52 -19.03 6.40
N TYR A 349 1.42 -18.33 6.18
CA TYR A 349 0.25 -18.30 7.08
C TYR A 349 -0.94 -19.14 6.57
N ASP A 350 -0.78 -19.85 5.46
CA ASP A 350 -1.83 -20.63 4.80
C ASP A 350 -3.09 -19.82 4.46
N TYR A 351 -2.92 -18.57 4.04
CA TYR A 351 -4.02 -17.65 3.73
C TYR A 351 -4.76 -17.99 2.43
N LYS A 352 -4.16 -18.75 1.52
CA LYS A 352 -4.75 -19.12 0.22
C LYS A 352 -5.14 -17.90 -0.64
N ILE A 353 -4.35 -16.83 -0.59
CA ILE A 353 -4.64 -15.59 -1.29
C ILE A 353 -4.51 -15.80 -2.81
N ASP A 354 -5.53 -15.38 -3.54
CA ASP A 354 -5.50 -15.27 -4.99
C ASP A 354 -4.91 -13.89 -5.38
N LEU A 355 -3.73 -13.91 -6.02
CA LEU A 355 -3.02 -12.70 -6.41
C LEU A 355 -3.67 -11.99 -7.60
N GLY A 356 -4.30 -12.73 -8.52
CA GLY A 356 -5.06 -12.17 -9.63
C GLY A 356 -6.30 -11.42 -9.14
N GLU A 357 -7.07 -12.03 -8.24
CA GLU A 357 -8.21 -11.38 -7.60
C GLU A 357 -7.78 -10.20 -6.71
N THR A 358 -6.64 -10.30 -6.03
CA THR A 358 -6.07 -9.18 -5.29
C THR A 358 -5.78 -7.98 -6.21
N ALA A 359 -5.20 -8.21 -7.39
CA ALA A 359 -4.99 -7.15 -8.37
C ALA A 359 -6.33 -6.59 -8.90
N ARG A 360 -7.33 -7.45 -9.15
CA ARG A 360 -8.66 -7.05 -9.62
C ARG A 360 -9.34 -6.07 -8.67
N ILE A 361 -9.35 -6.36 -7.38
CA ILE A 361 -10.04 -5.50 -6.41
C ILE A 361 -9.35 -4.14 -6.18
N TRP A 362 -8.12 -3.96 -6.64
CA TRP A 362 -7.40 -2.68 -6.59
C TRP A 362 -7.65 -1.79 -7.81
N LYS A 363 -8.37 -2.26 -8.83
CA LYS A 363 -8.68 -1.52 -10.07
C LYS A 363 -9.61 -0.32 -9.84
N GLY A 364 -10.41 -0.34 -8.77
CA GLY A 364 -11.31 0.75 -8.39
C GLY A 364 -11.37 0.95 -6.90
N GLY A 365 -11.79 2.15 -6.46
CA GLY A 365 -12.01 2.44 -5.06
C GLY A 365 -10.79 2.35 -4.16
N CYS A 366 -9.58 2.50 -4.69
CA CYS A 366 -8.37 2.50 -3.88
C CYS A 366 -7.33 3.53 -4.35
N ILE A 367 -6.38 3.85 -3.50
CA ILE A 367 -5.35 4.86 -3.75
C ILE A 367 -4.36 4.42 -4.84
N ILE A 368 -4.12 3.11 -4.98
CA ILE A 368 -3.20 2.56 -5.97
C ILE A 368 -3.89 2.11 -7.26
N ARG A 369 -5.15 2.50 -7.49
CA ARG A 369 -5.83 2.18 -8.75
C ARG A 369 -5.03 2.67 -9.96
N ALA A 370 -4.80 1.79 -10.92
CA ALA A 370 -3.97 2.05 -12.09
C ALA A 370 -4.37 1.15 -13.26
N GLY A 371 -4.22 1.66 -14.48
CA GLY A 371 -4.54 0.92 -15.71
C GLY A 371 -3.78 -0.41 -15.81
N PHE A 372 -2.51 -0.43 -15.44
CA PHE A 372 -1.69 -1.65 -15.53
C PHE A 372 -2.04 -2.78 -14.53
N LEU A 373 -2.97 -2.56 -13.59
CA LEU A 373 -3.50 -3.64 -12.74
C LEU A 373 -4.21 -4.73 -13.55
N ASN A 374 -4.77 -4.38 -14.71
CA ASN A 374 -5.30 -5.37 -15.66
C ASN A 374 -4.21 -6.35 -16.11
N LYS A 375 -3.01 -5.85 -16.41
CA LYS A 375 -1.86 -6.65 -16.81
C LYS A 375 -1.36 -7.55 -15.67
N ILE A 376 -1.39 -7.06 -14.44
CA ILE A 376 -1.04 -7.85 -13.25
C ILE A 376 -2.04 -8.99 -13.05
N LYS A 377 -3.35 -8.68 -13.12
CA LYS A 377 -4.40 -9.69 -13.04
C LYS A 377 -4.18 -10.78 -14.10
N HIS A 378 -4.03 -10.38 -15.36
CA HIS A 378 -3.82 -11.30 -16.45
C HIS A 378 -2.58 -12.20 -16.25
N ALA A 379 -1.47 -11.64 -15.77
CA ALA A 379 -0.25 -12.40 -15.51
C ALA A 379 -0.46 -13.52 -14.46
N TYR A 380 -1.24 -13.27 -13.42
CA TYR A 380 -1.54 -14.27 -12.39
C TYR A 380 -2.69 -15.21 -12.81
N ASP A 381 -3.63 -14.78 -13.63
CA ASP A 381 -4.66 -15.66 -14.22
C ASP A 381 -4.01 -16.70 -15.16
N GLU A 382 -3.04 -16.28 -15.98
CA GLU A 382 -2.29 -17.19 -16.86
C GLU A 382 -1.33 -18.10 -16.09
N ASN A 383 -0.72 -17.60 -15.03
CA ASN A 383 0.22 -18.35 -14.21
C ASN A 383 0.06 -18.03 -12.71
N PRO A 384 -0.85 -18.72 -12.01
CA PRO A 384 -1.05 -18.53 -10.56
C PRO A 384 0.20 -18.80 -9.70
N SER A 385 1.18 -19.55 -10.25
CA SER A 385 2.46 -19.84 -9.59
C SER A 385 3.60 -18.92 -10.04
N LEU A 386 3.30 -17.81 -10.72
CA LEU A 386 4.30 -16.86 -11.18
C LEU A 386 5.14 -16.34 -10.00
N ALA A 387 6.43 -16.66 -10.00
CA ALA A 387 7.33 -16.34 -8.90
C ALA A 387 7.55 -14.83 -8.72
N ASN A 388 7.47 -14.06 -9.80
CA ASN A 388 7.67 -12.61 -9.77
C ASN A 388 7.09 -11.97 -11.04
N LEU A 389 6.44 -10.80 -10.91
CA LEU A 389 5.88 -10.07 -12.05
C LEU A 389 6.92 -9.70 -13.12
N LEU A 390 8.19 -9.53 -12.73
CA LEU A 390 9.28 -9.28 -13.68
C LEU A 390 9.46 -10.39 -14.72
N LEU A 391 8.94 -11.59 -14.44
CA LEU A 391 8.99 -12.76 -15.36
C LEU A 391 7.77 -12.86 -16.26
N ALA A 392 6.68 -12.15 -15.97
CA ALA A 392 5.51 -12.10 -16.84
C ALA A 392 5.89 -11.51 -18.20
N PRO A 393 5.49 -12.11 -19.32
CA PRO A 393 6.00 -11.74 -20.66
C PRO A 393 5.92 -10.25 -20.96
N GLU A 394 4.79 -9.63 -20.65
CA GLU A 394 4.53 -8.22 -20.93
C GLU A 394 5.43 -7.28 -20.08
N PHE A 395 5.54 -7.51 -18.78
CA PHE A 395 6.38 -6.72 -17.91
C PHE A 395 7.88 -6.92 -18.19
N LYS A 396 8.27 -8.16 -18.47
CA LYS A 396 9.63 -8.50 -18.89
C LYS A 396 10.03 -7.69 -20.14
N GLN A 397 9.21 -7.74 -21.19
CA GLN A 397 9.53 -7.03 -22.43
C GLN A 397 9.58 -5.52 -22.21
N THR A 398 8.61 -4.97 -21.48
CA THR A 398 8.59 -3.53 -21.12
C THR A 398 9.88 -3.07 -20.45
N ILE A 399 10.38 -3.81 -19.47
CA ILE A 399 11.61 -3.45 -18.77
C ILE A 399 12.83 -3.59 -19.68
N LEU A 400 12.91 -4.67 -20.47
CA LEU A 400 14.02 -4.89 -21.39
C LEU A 400 14.14 -3.76 -22.41
N ASP A 401 13.04 -3.24 -22.92
CA ASP A 401 13.01 -2.16 -23.90
C ASP A 401 13.40 -0.80 -23.30
N ARG A 402 13.12 -0.58 -22.01
CA ARG A 402 13.24 0.72 -21.35
C ARG A 402 14.38 0.86 -20.35
N GLN A 403 15.06 -0.22 -19.99
CA GLN A 403 16.13 -0.20 -18.97
C GLN A 403 17.28 0.75 -19.31
N SER A 404 17.55 1.03 -20.59
CA SER A 404 18.60 1.98 -20.97
C SER A 404 18.23 3.40 -20.55
N ALA A 405 17.00 3.82 -20.83
CA ALA A 405 16.47 5.13 -20.39
C ALA A 405 16.47 5.24 -18.85
N TRP A 406 16.03 4.19 -18.16
CA TRP A 406 16.02 4.12 -16.71
C TRP A 406 17.41 4.32 -16.09
N ARG A 407 18.43 3.64 -16.61
CA ARG A 407 19.83 3.80 -16.17
C ARG A 407 20.37 5.21 -16.42
N GLU A 408 20.05 5.80 -17.56
CA GLU A 408 20.47 7.16 -17.89
C GLU A 408 19.87 8.20 -16.93
N VAL A 409 18.58 8.04 -16.57
CA VAL A 409 17.91 8.92 -15.60
C VAL A 409 18.61 8.87 -14.24
N ILE A 410 18.89 7.66 -13.72
CA ILE A 410 19.58 7.49 -12.43
C ILE A 410 21.00 8.05 -12.49
N ALA A 411 21.75 7.77 -13.56
CA ALA A 411 23.10 8.29 -13.74
C ALA A 411 23.12 9.83 -13.79
N THR A 412 22.16 10.42 -14.48
CA THR A 412 22.00 11.88 -14.55
C THR A 412 21.66 12.47 -13.19
N ALA A 413 20.72 11.86 -12.46
CA ALA A 413 20.35 12.26 -11.11
C ALA A 413 21.57 12.27 -10.18
N ALA A 414 22.37 11.19 -10.20
CA ALA A 414 23.58 11.06 -9.39
C ALA A 414 24.64 12.14 -9.75
N GLN A 415 24.85 12.44 -11.03
CA GLN A 415 25.76 13.48 -11.49
C GLN A 415 25.32 14.89 -11.05
N LEU A 416 24.03 15.13 -10.94
CA LEU A 416 23.46 16.40 -10.52
C LEU A 416 23.21 16.52 -9.01
N GLY A 417 23.46 15.44 -8.24
CA GLY A 417 23.20 15.40 -6.82
C GLY A 417 21.72 15.39 -6.44
N ILE A 418 20.85 14.97 -7.35
CA ILE A 418 19.40 14.83 -7.11
C ILE A 418 19.15 13.44 -6.54
N PRO A 419 18.59 13.33 -5.32
CA PRO A 419 18.35 12.03 -4.70
C PRO A 419 17.15 11.30 -5.32
N VAL A 420 17.38 10.09 -5.81
CA VAL A 420 16.36 9.22 -6.39
C VAL A 420 16.41 7.81 -5.77
N PRO A 421 16.25 7.71 -4.43
CA PRO A 421 16.46 6.45 -3.72
C PRO A 421 15.52 5.32 -4.16
N ALA A 422 14.27 5.61 -4.49
CA ALA A 422 13.32 4.59 -4.93
C ALA A 422 13.57 4.14 -6.37
N PHE A 423 13.93 5.05 -7.30
CA PHE A 423 14.38 4.67 -8.65
C PHE A 423 15.61 3.79 -8.61
N SER A 424 16.63 4.19 -7.82
CA SER A 424 17.89 3.45 -7.67
C SER A 424 17.64 2.07 -7.07
N ALA A 425 16.88 1.98 -5.98
CA ALA A 425 16.54 0.73 -5.34
C ALA A 425 15.74 -0.22 -6.25
N SER A 426 14.88 0.32 -7.11
CA SER A 426 14.15 -0.47 -8.10
C SER A 426 15.07 -1.06 -9.16
N LEU A 427 16.01 -0.27 -9.67
CA LEU A 427 17.00 -0.74 -10.66
C LEU A 427 17.94 -1.78 -10.05
N ASP A 428 18.42 -1.55 -8.83
CA ASP A 428 19.27 -2.49 -8.11
C ASP A 428 18.55 -3.82 -7.83
N TYR A 429 17.24 -3.76 -7.53
CA TYR A 429 16.41 -4.95 -7.39
C TYR A 429 16.32 -5.74 -8.69
N PHE A 430 16.01 -5.07 -9.81
CA PHE A 430 15.99 -5.70 -11.14
C PHE A 430 17.35 -6.30 -11.50
N ASP A 431 18.44 -5.55 -11.32
CA ASP A 431 19.78 -6.03 -11.65
C ASP A 431 20.23 -7.20 -10.77
N SER A 432 19.88 -7.19 -9.49
CA SER A 432 20.17 -8.30 -8.59
C SER A 432 19.34 -9.53 -8.93
N TYR A 433 18.04 -9.36 -9.22
CA TYR A 433 17.14 -10.46 -9.54
C TYR A 433 17.51 -11.20 -10.82
N ARG A 434 18.02 -10.51 -11.85
CA ARG A 434 18.42 -11.11 -13.14
C ARG A 434 19.83 -11.70 -13.16
N ARG A 435 20.63 -11.55 -12.09
CA ARG A 435 22.02 -12.04 -12.07
C ARG A 435 22.10 -13.45 -11.52
N ALA A 436 22.67 -14.36 -12.32
CA ALA A 436 22.90 -15.73 -11.88
C ALA A 436 23.92 -15.85 -10.73
N ARG A 437 24.81 -14.87 -10.57
CA ARG A 437 25.83 -14.86 -9.52
C ARG A 437 25.93 -13.48 -8.89
N LEU A 438 25.79 -13.42 -7.59
CA LEU A 438 25.86 -12.21 -6.77
C LEU A 438 27.15 -12.20 -5.94
N PRO A 439 27.61 -11.03 -5.45
CA PRO A 439 28.84 -10.90 -4.66
C PRO A 439 28.71 -11.45 -3.22
N GLN A 440 27.56 -12.01 -2.84
CA GLN A 440 27.33 -12.61 -1.53
C GLN A 440 28.17 -13.85 -1.25
N ASN A 441 28.85 -14.41 -2.27
CA ASN A 441 29.89 -15.40 -2.09
C ASN A 441 31.04 -14.85 -1.23
N LEU A 442 31.44 -13.59 -1.40
CA LEU A 442 32.45 -12.95 -0.55
C LEU A 442 31.92 -12.75 0.88
N THR A 443 30.68 -12.27 1.02
CA THR A 443 30.06 -12.12 2.34
C THR A 443 30.03 -13.46 3.09
N GLN A 444 29.67 -14.55 2.43
CA GLN A 444 29.65 -15.88 3.03
C GLN A 444 31.04 -16.39 3.38
N ALA A 445 32.04 -16.12 2.53
CA ALA A 445 33.43 -16.44 2.84
C ALA A 445 33.96 -15.66 4.07
N GLN A 446 33.60 -14.36 4.19
CA GLN A 446 33.92 -13.56 5.37
C GLN A 446 33.28 -14.14 6.65
N ARG A 447 32.03 -14.56 6.58
CA ARG A 447 31.33 -15.20 7.71
C ARG A 447 32.01 -16.51 8.12
N ASP A 448 32.45 -17.29 7.16
CA ASP A 448 33.19 -18.52 7.44
C ASP A 448 34.57 -18.22 8.04
N TYR A 449 35.25 -17.19 7.55
CA TYR A 449 36.58 -16.77 8.03
C TYR A 449 36.55 -16.38 9.53
N PHE A 450 35.63 -15.49 9.93
CA PHE A 450 35.61 -14.97 11.29
C PHE A 450 34.80 -15.80 12.29
N GLY A 451 33.93 -16.69 11.83
CA GLY A 451 32.99 -17.37 12.72
C GLY A 451 32.72 -18.83 12.38
N ALA A 452 33.46 -19.44 11.45
CA ALA A 452 33.24 -20.81 10.98
C ALA A 452 31.76 -21.06 10.61
N HIS A 453 31.07 -20.06 9.99
CA HIS A 453 29.67 -20.14 9.65
C HIS A 453 29.38 -21.04 8.45
N THR A 454 30.41 -21.70 7.93
CA THR A 454 30.35 -22.63 6.82
C THR A 454 29.85 -22.02 5.52
N TYR A 455 29.97 -22.74 4.43
CA TYR A 455 29.45 -22.34 3.11
C TYR A 455 29.14 -23.59 2.27
N GLU A 456 28.24 -23.41 1.29
CA GLU A 456 27.98 -24.40 0.25
C GLU A 456 28.80 -24.05 -0.99
N ARG A 457 29.15 -25.05 -1.81
CA ARG A 457 29.86 -24.87 -3.05
C ARG A 457 28.94 -25.05 -4.25
N ILE A 458 29.27 -24.39 -5.37
CA ILE A 458 28.52 -24.52 -6.63
C ILE A 458 28.92 -25.74 -7.46
N ASP A 459 30.05 -26.37 -7.16
CA ASP A 459 30.65 -27.46 -7.91
C ASP A 459 30.54 -28.82 -7.23
N LYS A 460 30.11 -28.87 -5.99
CA LYS A 460 29.83 -30.10 -5.24
C LYS A 460 28.89 -29.87 -4.07
N GLU A 461 28.12 -30.89 -3.74
CA GLU A 461 27.21 -30.87 -2.61
C GLU A 461 27.93 -30.94 -1.26
N GLY A 462 27.28 -30.44 -0.23
CA GLY A 462 27.75 -30.46 1.16
C GLY A 462 28.03 -29.07 1.73
N THR A 463 28.29 -29.07 3.04
CA THR A 463 28.63 -27.87 3.81
C THR A 463 30.10 -27.90 4.14
N PHE A 464 30.80 -26.79 3.92
CA PHE A 464 32.26 -26.70 4.01
C PHE A 464 32.65 -25.59 4.99
N HIS A 465 33.83 -25.78 5.60
CA HIS A 465 34.57 -24.78 6.35
C HIS A 465 36.01 -24.76 5.87
N THR A 466 36.62 -23.59 5.80
CA THR A 466 38.03 -23.41 5.43
C THR A 466 38.79 -22.83 6.60
N GLU A 467 39.94 -23.43 6.93
CA GLU A 467 40.89 -22.85 7.87
C GLU A 467 41.73 -21.76 7.16
N TRP A 468 41.11 -20.59 6.97
CA TRP A 468 41.62 -19.48 6.15
C TRP A 468 43.03 -18.96 6.54
N MET A 469 43.43 -19.16 7.79
CA MET A 469 44.71 -18.67 8.32
C MET A 469 45.84 -19.70 8.24
N LYS A 470 45.57 -20.95 7.87
CA LYS A 470 46.64 -21.89 7.58
C LYS A 470 47.29 -21.54 6.25
N GLU A 471 48.63 -21.33 6.28
CA GLU A 471 49.40 -21.18 5.06
C GLU A 471 49.10 -22.34 4.11
N THR A 472 48.64 -22.03 2.89
CA THR A 472 48.58 -23.01 1.83
C THR A 472 50.03 -23.41 1.53
N ALA A 473 50.39 -24.67 1.88
CA ALA A 473 51.65 -25.23 1.42
C ALA A 473 51.71 -25.01 -0.09
N ASN A 474 52.72 -24.30 -0.56
CA ASN A 474 52.94 -23.98 -1.96
C ASN A 474 52.79 -25.24 -2.81
N VAL A 475 51.76 -25.29 -3.68
CA VAL A 475 51.62 -26.28 -4.75
C VAL A 475 52.36 -25.77 -5.96
#